data_4bc659834b98046988e758ce0ff87608
#
_entry.id   4bc659834b98046988e758ce0ff87608
#
_cell.length_a   1.000
_cell.length_b   1.000
_cell.length_c   1.000
_cell.angle_alpha   90.00
_cell.angle_beta   90.00
_cell.angle_gamma   90.00
#
_symmetry.space_group_name_H-M   'P 1'
#
loop_
_entity.id
_entity.type
_entity.pdbx_description
1 polymer ?
#
loop_
_entity_poly.entity_id
_entity_poly.type
_entity_poly.pdbx_seq_one_letter_code
_entity_poly.pdbx_strand_id
1 'polypeptide(L)'
;TAGTLNRKLYGPSVKPWVSKDAINTGSTNKWPVNVKDGPNTWRRSIYVFMRRSMRVPFFEVFDVPDGMQSRGVRELTTVPTQALMLLNNQFVRNQASFFAERIRKNVGEKDLSDFVEEAYWLALSRSPTEKEVNASVELLGNEGQSLENFCHILFTLNEFCYVD
;
A
#
# COMPACT_ATOMS: atom_id res chain seq x y z
N THR A 1 1.85 -8.33 -3.16
CA THR A 1 3.16 -8.05 -2.55
C THR A 1 3.15 -8.46 -1.08
N ALA A 2 2.55 -7.75 -0.15
CA ALA A 2 2.55 -8.08 1.30
C ALA A 2 1.94 -9.45 1.68
N GLY A 3 1.13 -10.06 0.83
CA GLY A 3 0.49 -11.36 1.09
C GLY A 3 -0.79 -11.28 1.93
N THR A 4 -1.21 -10.11 2.34
CA THR A 4 -2.35 -9.87 3.25
C THR A 4 -3.71 -9.80 2.55
N LEU A 5 -3.72 -9.71 1.22
CA LEU A 5 -4.95 -9.52 0.45
C LEU A 5 -5.94 -10.66 0.65
N ASN A 6 -7.12 -10.34 1.15
CA ASN A 6 -8.24 -11.26 1.18
C ASN A 6 -8.85 -11.39 -0.23
N ARG A 7 -8.64 -12.56 -0.84
CA ARG A 7 -9.06 -12.87 -2.21
C ARG A 7 -10.52 -13.32 -2.32
N LYS A 8 -11.29 -13.30 -1.23
CA LYS A 8 -12.70 -13.69 -1.25
C LYS A 8 -13.46 -12.89 -2.31
N LEU A 9 -14.11 -13.60 -3.21
CA LEU A 9 -14.98 -13.02 -4.23
C LEU A 9 -16.39 -12.87 -3.65
N TYR A 10 -17.13 -11.90 -4.20
CA TYR A 10 -18.53 -11.60 -3.85
C TYR A 10 -18.75 -11.22 -2.38
N GLY A 11 -20.01 -11.04 -2.01
CA GLY A 11 -20.44 -10.67 -0.67
C GLY A 11 -20.55 -9.15 -0.46
N PRO A 12 -20.88 -8.71 0.76
CA PRO A 12 -21.11 -7.30 1.05
C PRO A 12 -19.83 -6.47 0.92
N SER A 13 -20.01 -5.19 0.63
CA SER A 13 -18.91 -4.22 0.62
C SER A 13 -18.30 -4.07 2.00
N VAL A 14 -17.00 -3.73 2.02
CA VAL A 14 -16.25 -3.49 3.24
C VAL A 14 -15.98 -2.00 3.43
N LYS A 15 -15.87 -1.57 4.67
CA LYS A 15 -15.47 -0.21 5.05
C LYS A 15 -14.10 -0.30 5.68
N PRO A 16 -13.02 0.13 5.00
CA PRO A 16 -11.68 0.13 5.57
C PRO A 16 -11.57 1.13 6.72
N TRP A 17 -10.52 0.99 7.50
CA TRP A 17 -10.16 1.99 8.49
C TRP A 17 -9.82 3.32 7.79
N VAL A 18 -10.32 4.40 8.34
CA VAL A 18 -10.04 5.78 7.90
C VAL A 18 -9.74 6.61 9.14
N SER A 19 -8.81 7.55 9.03
CA SER A 19 -8.45 8.42 10.16
C SER A 19 -9.65 9.26 10.63
N LYS A 20 -9.70 9.57 11.93
CA LYS A 20 -10.78 10.37 12.51
C LYS A 20 -10.91 11.75 11.85
N ASP A 21 -9.79 12.35 11.47
CA ASP A 21 -9.77 13.67 10.82
C ASP A 21 -10.45 13.64 9.45
N ALA A 22 -10.22 12.58 8.67
CA ALA A 22 -10.88 12.40 7.39
C ALA A 22 -12.38 12.07 7.53
N ILE A 23 -12.81 11.49 8.66
CA ILE A 23 -14.22 11.23 8.94
C ILE A 23 -14.95 12.54 9.32
N ASN A 24 -14.28 13.44 10.04
CA ASN A 24 -14.88 14.66 10.59
C ASN A 24 -15.13 15.77 9.55
N THR A 25 -14.53 15.68 8.37
CA THR A 25 -14.71 16.69 7.31
C THR A 25 -16.10 16.71 6.67
N GLY A 26 -17.00 15.83 7.05
CA GLY A 26 -18.34 15.82 6.47
C GLY A 26 -19.37 15.02 7.22
N SER A 27 -20.20 15.64 8.03
CA SER A 27 -21.41 15.09 8.64
C SER A 27 -21.23 13.79 9.45
N THR A 28 -21.48 13.91 10.72
CA THR A 28 -21.49 12.88 11.76
C THR A 28 -22.19 11.57 11.38
N ASN A 29 -21.66 10.46 11.88
CA ASN A 29 -22.20 9.09 11.83
C ASN A 29 -22.24 8.38 10.46
N LYS A 30 -21.41 8.75 9.52
CA LYS A 30 -21.47 8.14 8.20
C LYS A 30 -20.45 7.03 7.95
N TRP A 31 -19.42 6.94 8.77
CA TRP A 31 -18.40 5.90 8.70
C TRP A 31 -18.15 5.30 10.08
N PRO A 32 -18.04 3.99 10.22
CA PRO A 32 -17.78 3.38 11.52
C PRO A 32 -16.43 3.80 12.06
N VAL A 33 -16.40 4.37 13.26
CA VAL A 33 -15.19 4.92 13.90
C VAL A 33 -14.28 3.83 14.45
N ASN A 34 -14.86 2.66 14.77
CA ASN A 34 -14.16 1.55 15.44
C ASN A 34 -13.84 0.39 14.48
N VAL A 35 -13.59 0.67 13.21
CA VAL A 35 -13.16 -0.35 12.27
C VAL A 35 -11.74 -0.78 12.63
N LYS A 36 -11.56 -2.05 12.94
CA LYS A 36 -10.22 -2.63 13.06
C LYS A 36 -9.69 -2.90 11.66
N ASP A 37 -8.52 -2.37 11.36
CA ASP A 37 -7.78 -2.73 10.16
C ASP A 37 -7.37 -4.21 10.26
N GLY A 38 -7.63 -4.98 9.22
CA GLY A 38 -7.35 -6.40 9.26
C GLY A 38 -7.88 -7.21 8.05
N PRO A 39 -7.74 -8.54 8.07
CA PRO A 39 -8.06 -9.41 6.93
C PRO A 39 -9.49 -9.26 6.39
N ASN A 40 -10.44 -8.86 7.22
CA ASN A 40 -11.82 -8.66 6.79
C ASN A 40 -12.00 -7.38 5.96
N THR A 41 -11.12 -6.39 6.11
CA THR A 41 -11.14 -5.11 5.38
C THR A 41 -10.13 -5.06 4.24
N TRP A 42 -9.12 -5.94 4.24
CA TRP A 42 -8.07 -5.97 3.21
C TRP A 42 -8.53 -6.68 1.93
N ARG A 43 -9.57 -6.18 1.33
CA ARG A 43 -10.14 -6.71 0.09
C ARG A 43 -9.74 -5.84 -1.10
N ARG A 44 -9.89 -6.38 -2.32
CA ARG A 44 -9.70 -5.60 -3.55
C ARG A 44 -10.58 -4.35 -3.52
N SER A 45 -10.08 -3.23 -4.04
CA SER A 45 -10.73 -1.92 -4.00
C SER A 45 -12.17 -1.91 -4.53
N ILE A 46 -12.50 -2.80 -5.47
CA ILE A 46 -13.86 -2.97 -6.01
C ILE A 46 -14.90 -3.36 -4.93
N TYR A 47 -14.45 -3.95 -3.81
CA TYR A 47 -15.33 -4.32 -2.69
C TYR A 47 -15.41 -3.25 -1.61
N VAL A 48 -14.69 -2.15 -1.75
CA VAL A 48 -14.74 -1.07 -0.77
C VAL A 48 -16.01 -0.25 -0.99
N PHE A 49 -16.72 0.01 0.11
CA PHE A 49 -17.94 0.82 0.08
C PHE A 49 -17.62 2.25 -0.33
N MET A 50 -18.17 2.67 -1.46
CA MET A 50 -18.03 4.03 -1.98
C MET A 50 -19.20 4.89 -1.54
N ARG A 51 -18.91 6.02 -0.92
CA ARG A 51 -19.92 6.98 -0.49
C ARG A 51 -19.70 8.31 -1.19
N ARG A 52 -20.74 8.87 -1.79
CA ARG A 52 -20.68 10.16 -2.51
C ARG A 52 -20.24 11.33 -1.61
N SER A 53 -20.71 11.35 -0.37
CA SER A 53 -20.45 12.43 0.59
C SER A 53 -19.17 12.25 1.41
N MET A 54 -18.46 11.16 1.25
CA MET A 54 -17.21 10.89 1.96
C MET A 54 -16.41 9.87 1.15
N ARG A 55 -15.28 10.30 0.64
CA ARG A 55 -14.37 9.42 -0.09
C ARG A 55 -13.30 8.89 0.87
N VAL A 56 -12.84 7.70 0.60
CA VAL A 56 -11.63 7.19 1.25
C VAL A 56 -10.45 7.98 0.72
N PRO A 57 -9.69 8.70 1.56
CA PRO A 57 -8.62 9.60 1.10
C PRO A 57 -7.61 8.95 0.17
N PHE A 58 -7.29 7.68 0.40
CA PHE A 58 -6.39 6.92 -0.46
C PHE A 58 -6.91 6.82 -1.90
N PHE A 59 -8.20 6.62 -2.10
CA PHE A 59 -8.80 6.53 -3.44
C PHE A 59 -8.89 7.89 -4.14
N GLU A 60 -9.08 8.95 -3.36
CA GLU A 60 -9.12 10.31 -3.90
C GLU A 60 -7.76 10.72 -4.49
N VAL A 61 -6.68 10.40 -3.79
CA VAL A 61 -5.31 10.71 -4.24
C VAL A 61 -4.90 9.89 -5.47
N PHE A 62 -5.45 8.68 -5.65
CA PHE A 62 -5.15 7.80 -6.79
C PHE A 62 -6.22 7.80 -7.88
N ASP A 63 -6.89 8.92 -8.09
CA ASP A 63 -7.82 9.18 -9.21
C ASP A 63 -8.92 8.14 -9.40
N VAL A 64 -9.44 7.60 -8.30
CA VAL A 64 -10.62 6.74 -8.39
C VAL A 64 -11.82 7.61 -8.79
N PRO A 65 -12.61 7.23 -9.82
CA PRO A 65 -13.77 7.99 -10.27
C PRO A 65 -14.71 8.36 -9.12
N ASP A 66 -15.18 9.59 -9.10
CA ASP A 66 -15.94 10.13 -7.98
C ASP A 66 -17.37 9.60 -7.86
N GLY A 67 -17.86 8.87 -8.86
CA GLY A 67 -19.22 8.34 -8.89
C GLY A 67 -20.32 9.41 -8.98
N MET A 68 -19.94 10.68 -9.14
CA MET A 68 -20.90 11.80 -9.31
C MET A 68 -21.22 12.04 -10.78
N GLN A 69 -20.26 11.79 -11.67
CA GLN A 69 -20.39 11.98 -13.10
C GLN A 69 -19.92 10.73 -13.85
N SER A 70 -20.58 10.45 -14.97
CA SER A 70 -20.12 9.42 -15.90
C SER A 70 -18.89 9.94 -16.63
N ARG A 71 -17.79 9.18 -16.58
CA ARG A 71 -16.54 9.50 -17.30
C ARG A 71 -16.20 8.38 -18.25
N GLY A 72 -15.92 8.72 -19.50
CA GLY A 72 -15.58 7.74 -20.55
C GLY A 72 -14.17 7.16 -20.40
N VAL A 73 -13.25 7.96 -19.80
CA VAL A 73 -11.84 7.58 -19.60
C VAL A 73 -11.43 7.98 -18.18
N ARG A 74 -10.62 7.13 -17.53
CA ARG A 74 -10.01 7.45 -16.24
C ARG A 74 -8.89 8.48 -16.45
N GLU A 75 -8.91 9.52 -15.67
CA GLU A 75 -7.77 10.44 -15.58
C GLU A 75 -6.63 9.72 -14.85
N LEU A 76 -5.41 9.89 -15.36
CA LEU A 76 -4.19 9.42 -14.72
C LEU A 76 -3.37 10.66 -14.41
N THR A 77 -3.20 10.94 -13.14
CA THR A 77 -2.35 12.04 -12.69
C THR A 77 -1.16 11.48 -11.90
N THR A 78 -0.01 12.09 -12.06
CA THR A 78 1.16 11.84 -11.21
C THR A 78 1.43 13.12 -10.44
N VAL A 79 1.06 13.14 -9.18
CA VAL A 79 1.16 14.33 -8.34
C VAL A 79 1.93 14.05 -7.05
N PRO A 80 2.63 15.06 -6.50
CA PRO A 80 3.41 14.90 -5.26
C PRO A 80 2.60 14.36 -4.07
N THR A 81 1.30 14.60 -4.05
CA THR A 81 0.40 14.11 -3.00
C THR A 81 0.30 12.58 -2.96
N GLN A 82 0.48 11.90 -4.10
CA GLN A 82 0.51 10.43 -4.15
C GLN A 82 1.74 9.88 -3.43
N ALA A 83 2.92 10.42 -3.69
CA ALA A 83 4.15 10.06 -3.01
C ALA A 83 4.06 10.34 -1.49
N LEU A 84 3.54 11.51 -1.11
CA LEU A 84 3.33 11.86 0.30
C LEU A 84 2.33 10.93 0.99
N MET A 85 1.28 10.51 0.30
CA MET A 85 0.31 9.54 0.81
C MET A 85 0.98 8.19 1.08
N LEU A 86 1.79 7.68 0.15
CA LEU A 86 2.49 6.41 0.34
C LEU A 86 3.51 6.47 1.48
N LEU A 87 4.23 7.58 1.62
CA LEU A 87 5.22 7.78 2.69
C LEU A 87 4.58 7.88 4.09
N ASN A 88 3.43 8.54 4.22
CA ASN A 88 2.87 8.89 5.51
C ASN A 88 1.68 8.02 5.94
N ASN A 89 1.12 7.22 5.03
CA ASN A 89 -0.08 6.47 5.34
C ASN A 89 0.21 5.27 6.25
N GLN A 90 -0.47 5.18 7.38
CA GLN A 90 -0.29 4.09 8.35
C GLN A 90 -0.62 2.71 7.76
N PHE A 91 -1.61 2.63 6.87
CA PHE A 91 -1.94 1.37 6.19
C PHE A 91 -0.75 0.88 5.35
N VAL A 92 -0.09 1.77 4.59
CA VAL A 92 1.08 1.41 3.76
C VAL A 92 2.23 0.93 4.64
N ARG A 93 2.50 1.61 5.75
CA ARG A 93 3.52 1.18 6.74
C ARG A 93 3.22 -0.19 7.33
N ASN A 94 1.98 -0.44 7.71
CA ASN A 94 1.57 -1.75 8.21
C ASN A 94 1.75 -2.84 7.13
N GLN A 95 1.42 -2.55 5.88
CA GLN A 95 1.64 -3.49 4.78
C GLN A 95 3.13 -3.74 4.51
N ALA A 96 4.00 -2.75 4.69
CA ALA A 96 5.44 -2.92 4.60
C ALA A 96 5.99 -3.86 5.69
N SER A 97 5.46 -3.79 6.91
CA SER A 97 5.82 -4.73 7.99
C SER A 97 5.42 -6.16 7.64
N PHE A 98 4.20 -6.39 7.16
CA PHE A 98 3.77 -7.72 6.70
C PHE A 98 4.60 -8.22 5.50
N PHE A 99 5.00 -7.32 4.63
CA PHE A 99 5.88 -7.65 3.51
C PHE A 99 7.25 -8.10 3.99
N ALA A 100 7.84 -7.39 4.94
CA ALA A 100 9.10 -7.78 5.57
C ALA A 100 9.01 -9.15 6.26
N GLU A 101 7.93 -9.43 6.98
CA GLU A 101 7.69 -10.75 7.59
C GLU A 101 7.60 -11.85 6.52
N ARG A 102 6.92 -11.57 5.41
CA ARG A 102 6.83 -12.51 4.29
C ARG A 102 8.20 -12.82 3.70
N ILE A 103 9.03 -11.80 3.46
CA ILE A 103 10.39 -11.98 2.93
C ILE A 103 11.21 -12.80 3.91
N ARG A 104 11.21 -12.47 5.21
CA ARG A 104 11.93 -13.26 6.23
C ARG A 104 11.51 -14.73 6.21
N LYS A 105 10.23 -14.99 6.05
CA LYS A 105 9.71 -16.37 5.98
C LYS A 105 10.16 -17.11 4.73
N ASN A 106 10.24 -16.42 3.59
CA ASN A 106 10.63 -17.05 2.32
C ASN A 106 12.15 -17.30 2.24
N VAL A 107 12.93 -16.34 2.70
CA VAL A 107 14.39 -16.35 2.59
C VAL A 107 15.05 -17.20 3.70
N GLY A 108 14.51 -17.12 4.94
CA GLY A 108 15.11 -17.81 6.08
C GLY A 108 16.41 -17.14 6.55
N GLU A 109 17.37 -17.96 6.96
CA GLU A 109 18.70 -17.52 7.42
C GLU A 109 19.68 -17.44 6.24
N LYS A 110 19.63 -16.36 5.48
CA LYS A 110 20.50 -16.09 4.34
C LYS A 110 21.10 -14.69 4.41
N ASP A 111 21.89 -14.32 3.41
CA ASP A 111 22.54 -13.02 3.33
C ASP A 111 21.57 -11.88 3.00
N LEU A 112 21.97 -10.63 3.31
CA LEU A 112 21.15 -9.45 3.03
C LEU A 112 20.81 -9.28 1.55
N SER A 113 21.69 -9.73 0.65
CA SER A 113 21.46 -9.73 -0.79
C SER A 113 20.25 -10.60 -1.20
N ASP A 114 20.07 -11.75 -0.55
CA ASP A 114 18.91 -12.62 -0.83
C ASP A 114 17.59 -11.97 -0.43
N PHE A 115 17.57 -11.20 0.69
CA PHE A 115 16.40 -10.42 1.10
C PHE A 115 16.08 -9.33 0.10
N VAL A 116 17.09 -8.67 -0.44
CA VAL A 116 16.93 -7.63 -1.47
C VAL A 116 16.36 -8.24 -2.75
N GLU A 117 16.94 -9.37 -3.21
CA GLU A 117 16.49 -10.04 -4.42
C GLU A 117 15.03 -10.50 -4.30
N GLU A 118 14.66 -11.17 -3.21
CA GLU A 118 13.28 -11.61 -2.96
C GLU A 118 12.31 -10.42 -2.89
N ALA A 119 12.72 -9.31 -2.27
CA ALA A 119 11.91 -8.11 -2.18
C ALA A 119 11.62 -7.51 -3.55
N TYR A 120 12.63 -7.40 -4.42
CA TYR A 120 12.46 -6.89 -5.77
C TYR A 120 11.58 -7.80 -6.62
N TRP A 121 11.78 -9.11 -6.56
CA TRP A 121 10.91 -10.06 -7.25
C TRP A 121 9.44 -9.97 -6.84
N LEU A 122 9.19 -9.88 -5.55
CA LEU A 122 7.81 -9.81 -5.03
C LEU A 122 7.16 -8.43 -5.24
N ALA A 123 7.92 -7.35 -5.25
CA ALA A 123 7.39 -5.99 -5.40
C ALA A 123 7.33 -5.54 -6.86
N LEU A 124 8.40 -5.78 -7.62
CA LEU A 124 8.61 -5.20 -8.94
C LEU A 124 8.64 -6.25 -10.06
N SER A 125 8.57 -7.54 -9.73
CA SER A 125 8.57 -8.66 -10.68
C SER A 125 9.83 -8.72 -11.57
N ARG A 126 10.96 -8.23 -11.06
CA ARG A 126 12.28 -8.27 -11.70
C ARG A 126 13.40 -8.46 -10.68
N SER A 127 14.57 -8.89 -11.14
CA SER A 127 15.77 -8.84 -10.31
C SER A 127 16.26 -7.41 -10.13
N PRO A 128 16.88 -7.10 -8.97
CA PRO A 128 17.58 -5.83 -8.78
C PRO A 128 18.85 -5.78 -9.64
N THR A 129 19.26 -4.59 -10.04
CA THR A 129 20.57 -4.34 -10.63
C THR A 129 21.67 -4.39 -9.56
N GLU A 130 22.93 -4.56 -9.96
CA GLU A 130 24.07 -4.54 -9.01
C GLU A 130 24.12 -3.25 -8.17
N LYS A 131 23.77 -2.10 -8.76
CA LYS A 131 23.71 -0.82 -8.03
C LYS A 131 22.61 -0.81 -6.99
N GLU A 132 21.44 -1.36 -7.31
CA GLU A 132 20.31 -1.46 -6.39
C GLU A 132 20.61 -2.44 -5.25
N VAL A 133 21.26 -3.55 -5.53
CA VAL A 133 21.72 -4.51 -4.49
C VAL A 133 22.67 -3.81 -3.54
N ASN A 134 23.72 -3.18 -4.05
CA ASN A 134 24.76 -2.54 -3.22
C ASN A 134 24.15 -1.43 -2.35
N ALA A 135 23.31 -0.55 -2.91
CA ALA A 135 22.66 0.52 -2.16
C ALA A 135 21.68 -0.04 -1.10
N SER A 136 20.96 -1.12 -1.42
CA SER A 136 20.00 -1.74 -0.50
C SER A 136 20.70 -2.48 0.64
N VAL A 137 21.78 -3.19 0.36
CA VAL A 137 22.60 -3.88 1.38
C VAL A 137 23.26 -2.86 2.30
N GLU A 138 23.80 -1.77 1.76
CA GLU A 138 24.35 -0.67 2.56
C GLU A 138 23.28 -0.06 3.48
N LEU A 139 22.07 0.20 2.95
CA LEU A 139 20.94 0.68 3.74
C LEU A 139 20.58 -0.26 4.88
N LEU A 140 20.45 -1.56 4.60
CA LEU A 140 20.09 -2.57 5.59
C LEU A 140 21.20 -2.84 6.62
N GLY A 141 22.45 -2.61 6.27
CA GLY A 141 23.61 -2.74 7.15
C GLY A 141 23.80 -1.58 8.13
N ASN A 142 23.14 -0.44 7.91
CA ASN A 142 23.25 0.71 8.78
C ASN A 142 22.42 0.54 10.07
N GLU A 143 22.98 0.96 11.21
CA GLU A 143 22.29 0.93 12.49
C GLU A 143 21.00 1.76 12.45
N GLY A 144 19.90 1.19 12.94
CA GLY A 144 18.59 1.83 12.99
C GLY A 144 17.74 1.70 11.72
N GLN A 145 18.27 1.11 10.65
CA GLN A 145 17.46 0.75 9.48
C GLN A 145 16.92 -0.67 9.60
N SER A 146 15.71 -0.86 9.17
CA SER A 146 15.03 -2.16 9.25
C SER A 146 14.56 -2.63 7.88
N LEU A 147 14.36 -3.94 7.75
CA LEU A 147 13.76 -4.51 6.55
C LEU A 147 12.37 -3.91 6.26
N GLU A 148 11.62 -3.51 7.31
CA GLU A 148 10.33 -2.83 7.16
C GLU A 148 10.48 -1.47 6.48
N ASN A 149 11.50 -0.70 6.84
CA ASN A 149 11.79 0.59 6.20
C ASN A 149 12.16 0.39 4.73
N PHE A 150 13.00 -0.59 4.44
CA PHE A 150 13.34 -0.95 3.06
C PHE A 150 12.11 -1.36 2.25
N CYS A 151 11.26 -2.23 2.79
CA CYS A 151 9.99 -2.62 2.16
C CYS A 151 9.06 -1.41 1.93
N HIS A 152 9.05 -0.47 2.87
CA HIS A 152 8.28 0.76 2.73
C HIS A 152 8.81 1.65 1.60
N ILE A 153 10.13 1.77 1.46
CA ILE A 153 10.76 2.49 0.35
C ILE A 153 10.34 1.87 -0.99
N LEU A 154 10.38 0.54 -1.13
CA LEU A 154 9.93 -0.14 -2.35
C LEU A 154 8.49 0.21 -2.73
N PHE A 155 7.58 0.33 -1.76
CA PHE A 155 6.19 0.74 -2.02
C PHE A 155 6.04 2.19 -2.47
N THR A 156 7.05 3.03 -2.28
CA THR A 156 7.03 4.43 -2.72
C THR A 156 7.66 4.65 -4.10
N LEU A 157 8.24 3.62 -4.69
CA LEU A 157 8.82 3.71 -6.03
C LEU A 157 7.73 3.88 -7.09
N ASN A 158 8.00 4.72 -8.09
CA ASN A 158 7.09 4.89 -9.22
C ASN A 158 6.83 3.56 -9.93
N GLU A 159 7.85 2.74 -10.10
CA GLU A 159 7.76 1.42 -10.71
C GLU A 159 6.80 0.47 -9.97
N PHE A 160 6.62 0.64 -8.66
CA PHE A 160 5.63 -0.12 -7.89
C PHE A 160 4.19 0.36 -8.14
N CYS A 161 4.01 1.67 -8.34
CA CYS A 161 2.69 2.30 -8.45
C CYS A 161 2.15 2.33 -9.86
N TYR A 162 3.03 2.47 -10.85
CA TYR A 162 2.68 2.63 -12.25
C TYR A 162 3.26 1.48 -13.05
N VAL A 163 2.37 0.76 -13.72
CA VAL A 163 2.73 -0.33 -14.65
C VAL A 163 2.65 0.26 -16.05
N ASP A 164 3.79 0.30 -16.73
CA ASP A 164 3.89 0.72 -18.14
C ASP A 164 3.41 -0.38 -19.10
#